data_b90571d3b2ec4266f9b0536468d445e6
#
_entry.id   b90571d3b2ec4266f9b0536468d445e6
#
_cell.length_a   1.000
_cell.length_b   1.000
_cell.length_c   1.000
_cell.angle_alpha   90.00
_cell.angle_beta   90.00
_cell.angle_gamma   90.00
#
_symmetry.space_group_name_H-M   'P 1'
#
loop_
_entity.id
_entity.type
_entity.pdbx_description
1 polymer ?
#
loop_
_entity_poly.entity_id
_entity_poly.type
_entity_poly.pdbx_seq_one_letter_code
_entity_poly.pdbx_strand_id
1 'polypeptide(L)'
;YSIVKEHVRSRKMDLDEKATVRFETMPGKQGQMDWGFFEEHTVYEDGKWKRRYCFLLVLGCSRMRYIEFVTDMSTNILIRCHQNAFRYFGGYPEEILYDNMKQVVVKQLLKQEDSTLNRQFEDFAGFYGFKPILCRPYRGQTKGKVERTVRFVRDNFMIGIKYNSLADLNGQALAWCNKVNGKVHATINEIPFERLKKEGLSPLKREYIIDKINLRRVQKDCLISYAGNQYSVPAEYVGKDV
;
A
#
# COMPACT_ATOMS: atom_id res chain seq x y z
N TYR A 1 36.69 22.82 19.89
CA TYR A 1 35.35 22.36 19.44
C TYR A 1 35.38 21.67 18.03
N SER A 2 36.16 22.19 17.08
CA SER A 2 36.36 21.65 15.73
C SER A 2 37.02 20.27 15.73
N ILE A 3 38.08 20.07 16.49
CA ILE A 3 38.82 18.79 16.56
C ILE A 3 37.94 17.65 17.10
N VAL A 4 37.12 17.93 18.12
CA VAL A 4 36.20 16.95 18.67
C VAL A 4 35.11 16.60 17.64
N LYS A 5 34.60 17.58 16.89
CA LYS A 5 33.60 17.38 15.82
C LYS A 5 34.19 16.55 14.68
N GLU A 6 35.45 16.76 14.33
CA GLU A 6 36.12 16.00 13.27
C GLU A 6 36.44 14.57 13.70
N HIS A 7 36.85 14.36 14.94
CA HIS A 7 37.08 13.05 15.52
C HIS A 7 35.79 12.25 15.67
N VAL A 8 34.66 12.88 16.06
CA VAL A 8 33.35 12.25 16.12
C VAL A 8 32.84 11.94 14.72
N ARG A 9 33.14 12.79 13.72
CA ARG A 9 32.72 12.58 12.33
C ARG A 9 33.48 11.41 11.69
N SER A 10 34.78 11.25 11.93
CA SER A 10 35.57 10.11 11.44
C SER A 10 35.04 8.79 12.05
N ARG A 11 34.83 8.73 13.37
CA ARG A 11 34.26 7.54 14.03
C ARG A 11 32.82 7.23 13.63
N LYS A 12 32.01 8.23 13.29
CA LYS A 12 30.70 8.00 12.68
C LYS A 12 30.80 7.39 11.28
N MET A 13 31.73 7.85 10.45
CA MET A 13 31.99 7.25 9.14
C MET A 13 32.43 5.79 9.25
N ASP A 14 33.28 5.44 10.21
CA ASP A 14 33.71 4.05 10.49
C ASP A 14 32.54 3.16 11.02
N LEU A 15 31.52 3.77 11.63
CA LEU A 15 30.33 3.05 12.09
C LEU A 15 29.25 2.90 11.01
N ASP A 16 29.25 3.75 9.98
CA ASP A 16 28.28 3.73 8.89
C ASP A 16 28.63 2.72 7.76
N GLU A 17 29.84 2.17 7.76
CA GLU A 17 30.23 1.03 6.89
C GLU A 17 29.77 -0.34 7.42
N LYS A 18 28.73 -0.40 8.24
CA LYS A 18 28.09 -1.68 8.54
C LYS A 18 27.50 -2.24 7.26
N ALA A 19 28.11 -3.32 6.79
CA ALA A 19 27.64 -4.10 5.65
C ALA A 19 26.12 -4.33 5.78
N THR A 20 25.34 -3.71 4.91
CA THR A 20 23.90 -3.89 4.90
C THR A 20 23.61 -5.28 4.33
N VAL A 21 23.33 -6.24 5.17
CA VAL A 21 22.90 -7.56 4.74
C VAL A 21 21.60 -7.39 3.96
N ARG A 22 21.64 -7.68 2.65
CA ARG A 22 20.44 -7.65 1.80
C ARG A 22 19.53 -8.79 2.23
N PHE A 23 18.41 -8.44 2.82
CA PHE A 23 17.39 -9.42 3.19
C PHE A 23 16.62 -9.86 1.93
N GLU A 24 16.80 -11.13 1.55
CA GLU A 24 15.99 -11.75 0.50
C GLU A 24 14.66 -12.23 1.10
N THR A 25 13.58 -11.90 0.42
CA THR A 25 12.23 -12.32 0.82
C THR A 25 11.92 -13.65 0.18
N MET A 26 11.40 -14.59 0.96
CA MET A 26 10.92 -15.87 0.45
C MET A 26 9.77 -15.67 -0.55
N PRO A 27 9.61 -16.56 -1.54
CA PRO A 27 8.49 -16.52 -2.47
C PRO A 27 7.15 -16.47 -1.74
N GLY A 28 6.21 -15.68 -2.24
CA GLY A 28 4.86 -15.51 -1.70
C GLY A 28 4.75 -14.83 -0.34
N LYS A 29 5.89 -14.57 0.31
CA LYS A 29 5.89 -14.16 1.71
C LYS A 29 5.45 -12.72 1.90
N GLN A 30 6.04 -11.77 1.18
CA GLN A 30 5.86 -10.36 1.51
C GLN A 30 5.71 -9.46 0.29
N GLY A 31 4.71 -8.57 0.35
CA GLY A 31 4.60 -7.36 -0.45
C GLY A 31 4.97 -6.12 0.36
N GLN A 32 5.33 -5.04 -0.31
CA GLN A 32 5.58 -3.72 0.31
C GLN A 32 4.75 -2.68 -0.41
N MET A 33 3.89 -1.98 0.33
CA MET A 33 3.01 -0.92 -0.19
C MET A 33 3.51 0.45 0.25
N ASP A 34 3.41 1.42 -0.65
CA ASP A 34 3.65 2.82 -0.36
C ASP A 34 2.77 3.77 -1.16
N TRP A 35 2.63 5.01 -0.66
CA TRP A 35 2.09 6.12 -1.41
C TRP A 35 3.21 6.99 -1.97
N GLY A 36 3.22 7.17 -3.29
CA GLY A 36 4.06 8.16 -3.95
C GLY A 36 3.34 9.50 -4.05
N PHE A 37 4.02 10.56 -3.62
CA PHE A 37 3.52 11.94 -3.72
C PHE A 37 4.22 12.62 -4.89
N PHE A 38 3.43 13.12 -5.87
CA PHE A 38 3.92 13.82 -7.06
C PHE A 38 3.23 15.18 -7.13
N GLU A 39 3.63 16.09 -6.25
CA GLU A 39 2.97 17.38 -6.01
C GLU A 39 2.94 18.31 -7.24
N GLU A 40 3.91 18.18 -8.13
CA GLU A 40 4.05 19.03 -9.32
C GLU A 40 2.99 18.74 -10.40
N HIS A 41 2.22 17.66 -10.22
CA HIS A 41 1.29 17.20 -11.23
C HIS A 41 -0.13 17.14 -10.68
N THR A 42 -1.00 17.99 -11.18
CA THR A 42 -2.43 17.98 -10.89
C THR A 42 -3.21 17.44 -12.09
N VAL A 43 -4.37 16.87 -11.84
CA VAL A 43 -5.34 16.47 -12.87
C VAL A 43 -6.55 17.38 -12.77
N TYR A 44 -7.05 17.83 -13.91
CA TYR A 44 -8.33 18.55 -13.97
C TYR A 44 -9.46 17.54 -14.15
N GLU A 45 -10.28 17.37 -13.11
CA GLU A 45 -11.43 16.47 -13.09
C GLU A 45 -12.59 17.12 -12.36
N ASP A 46 -13.82 16.90 -12.85
CA ASP A 46 -15.05 17.45 -12.28
C ASP A 46 -14.99 18.97 -12.04
N GLY A 47 -14.38 19.71 -12.97
CA GLY A 47 -14.26 21.17 -12.89
C GLY A 47 -13.23 21.68 -11.88
N LYS A 48 -12.36 20.83 -11.34
CA LYS A 48 -11.36 21.20 -10.31
C LYS A 48 -10.01 20.55 -10.57
N TRP A 49 -8.95 21.25 -10.17
CA TRP A 49 -7.62 20.68 -10.10
C TRP A 49 -7.50 19.80 -8.85
N LYS A 50 -7.21 18.50 -9.04
CA LYS A 50 -7.02 17.52 -7.96
C LYS A 50 -5.56 17.10 -7.89
N ARG A 51 -5.04 16.95 -6.67
CA ARG A 51 -3.73 16.32 -6.45
C ARG A 51 -3.80 14.85 -6.84
N ARG A 52 -2.65 14.30 -7.21
CA ARG A 52 -2.52 12.88 -7.52
C ARG A 52 -1.63 12.20 -6.53
N TYR A 53 -2.05 11.03 -6.18
CA TYR A 53 -1.31 10.10 -5.36
C TYR A 53 -1.04 8.85 -6.18
N CYS A 54 0.11 8.23 -6.01
CA CYS A 54 0.44 7.00 -6.68
C CYS A 54 0.45 5.87 -5.65
N PHE A 55 -0.44 4.93 -5.81
CA PHE A 55 -0.37 3.65 -5.11
C PHE A 55 0.75 2.82 -5.71
N LEU A 56 1.62 2.25 -4.86
CA LEU A 56 2.68 1.34 -5.27
C LEU A 56 2.61 0.07 -4.44
N LEU A 57 2.63 -1.08 -5.10
CA LEU A 57 2.79 -2.37 -4.45
C LEU A 57 3.90 -3.16 -5.15
N VAL A 58 4.88 -3.63 -4.37
CA VAL A 58 6.04 -4.37 -4.87
C VAL A 58 6.11 -5.70 -4.15
N LEU A 59 6.19 -6.82 -4.89
CA LEU A 59 6.42 -8.13 -4.32
C LEU A 59 7.89 -8.30 -3.90
N GLY A 60 8.09 -8.87 -2.74
CA GLY A 60 9.41 -8.92 -2.10
C GLY A 60 10.41 -9.84 -2.78
N CYS A 61 9.98 -10.96 -3.33
CA CYS A 61 10.83 -11.96 -3.99
C CYS A 61 10.99 -11.66 -5.48
N SER A 62 9.89 -11.62 -6.25
CA SER A 62 9.93 -11.43 -7.71
C SER A 62 10.30 -10.02 -8.13
N ARG A 63 10.17 -9.02 -7.24
CA ARG A 63 10.30 -7.60 -7.56
C ARG A 63 9.23 -7.10 -8.55
N MET A 64 8.17 -7.88 -8.77
CA MET A 64 7.00 -7.42 -9.50
C MET A 64 6.46 -6.16 -8.85
N ARG A 65 6.16 -5.17 -9.68
CA ARG A 65 5.63 -3.88 -9.23
C ARG A 65 4.35 -3.53 -9.96
N TYR A 66 3.45 -2.95 -9.22
CA TYR A 66 2.22 -2.37 -9.72
C TYR A 66 2.10 -0.93 -9.23
N ILE A 67 1.71 -0.03 -10.11
CA ILE A 67 1.39 1.36 -9.75
C ILE A 67 0.04 1.76 -10.31
N GLU A 68 -0.68 2.59 -9.56
CA GLU A 68 -1.97 3.17 -9.95
C GLU A 68 -2.08 4.58 -9.39
N PHE A 69 -2.49 5.53 -10.22
CA PHE A 69 -2.72 6.91 -9.81
C PHE A 69 -4.16 7.13 -9.38
N VAL A 70 -4.34 7.88 -8.30
CA VAL A 70 -5.65 8.20 -7.73
C VAL A 70 -5.68 9.66 -7.27
N THR A 71 -6.87 10.21 -7.08
CA THR A 71 -7.08 11.59 -6.60
C THR A 71 -7.44 11.66 -5.12
N ASP A 72 -7.60 10.50 -4.48
CA ASP A 72 -7.94 10.35 -3.07
C ASP A 72 -7.21 9.15 -2.45
N MET A 73 -6.86 9.24 -1.17
CA MET A 73 -6.19 8.18 -0.40
C MET A 73 -7.09 7.58 0.68
N SER A 74 -8.41 7.63 0.52
CA SER A 74 -9.33 7.00 1.48
C SER A 74 -9.11 5.50 1.58
N THR A 75 -9.60 4.88 2.66
CA THR A 75 -9.52 3.43 2.86
C THR A 75 -10.17 2.66 1.71
N ASN A 76 -11.29 3.15 1.18
CA ASN A 76 -11.97 2.54 0.03
C ASN A 76 -11.08 2.53 -1.23
N ILE A 77 -10.41 3.64 -1.51
CA ILE A 77 -9.47 3.74 -2.64
C ILE A 77 -8.28 2.82 -2.43
N LEU A 78 -7.73 2.79 -1.22
CA LEU A 78 -6.62 1.89 -0.88
C LEU A 78 -7.00 0.42 -1.13
N ILE A 79 -8.18 -0.02 -0.67
CA ILE A 79 -8.70 -1.37 -0.89
C ILE A 79 -8.84 -1.66 -2.39
N ARG A 80 -9.43 -0.75 -3.15
CA ARG A 80 -9.59 -0.90 -4.60
C ARG A 80 -8.23 -1.04 -5.32
N CYS A 81 -7.25 -0.23 -4.96
CA CYS A 81 -5.91 -0.33 -5.53
C CYS A 81 -5.24 -1.68 -5.21
N HIS A 82 -5.45 -2.22 -4.00
CA HIS A 82 -4.98 -3.56 -3.67
C HIS A 82 -5.65 -4.64 -4.53
N GLN A 83 -6.96 -4.57 -4.72
CA GLN A 83 -7.68 -5.52 -5.56
C GLN A 83 -7.17 -5.48 -7.01
N ASN A 84 -6.91 -4.28 -7.55
CA ASN A 84 -6.33 -4.09 -8.89
C ASN A 84 -4.92 -4.69 -8.96
N ALA A 85 -4.08 -4.43 -7.96
CA ALA A 85 -2.74 -5.01 -7.87
C ALA A 85 -2.76 -6.53 -7.76
N PHE A 86 -3.67 -7.10 -6.96
CA PHE A 86 -3.83 -8.54 -6.82
C PHE A 86 -4.28 -9.20 -8.12
N ARG A 87 -5.20 -8.56 -8.86
CA ARG A 87 -5.57 -9.02 -10.22
C ARG A 87 -4.38 -8.97 -11.18
N TYR A 88 -3.59 -7.90 -11.13
CA TYR A 88 -2.40 -7.76 -11.96
C TYR A 88 -1.33 -8.82 -11.68
N PHE A 89 -1.12 -9.17 -10.41
CA PHE A 89 -0.17 -10.22 -10.02
C PHE A 89 -0.72 -11.64 -10.19
N GLY A 90 -2.03 -11.79 -10.35
CA GLY A 90 -2.70 -13.10 -10.38
C GLY A 90 -2.86 -13.73 -8.99
N GLY A 91 -2.66 -12.96 -7.91
CA GLY A 91 -2.74 -13.42 -6.53
C GLY A 91 -2.20 -12.38 -5.55
N TYR A 92 -2.07 -12.77 -4.28
CA TYR A 92 -1.59 -11.88 -3.21
C TYR A 92 -0.61 -12.60 -2.28
N PRO A 93 0.33 -11.86 -1.64
CA PRO A 93 1.31 -12.43 -0.71
C PRO A 93 0.68 -12.71 0.66
N GLU A 94 1.39 -13.50 1.50
CA GLU A 94 0.96 -13.80 2.87
C GLU A 94 0.89 -12.56 3.76
N GLU A 95 1.78 -11.60 3.56
CA GLU A 95 1.85 -10.36 4.33
C GLU A 95 2.18 -9.16 3.45
N ILE A 96 1.68 -8.00 3.83
CA ILE A 96 2.00 -6.73 3.16
C ILE A 96 2.47 -5.72 4.20
N LEU A 97 3.63 -5.13 3.94
CA LEU A 97 4.26 -4.14 4.79
C LEU A 97 3.75 -2.73 4.46
N TYR A 98 3.32 -2.01 5.49
CA TYR A 98 2.78 -0.65 5.41
C TYR A 98 3.55 0.31 6.29
N ASP A 99 3.60 1.58 5.89
CA ASP A 99 3.92 2.66 6.83
C ASP A 99 2.74 2.92 7.77
N ASN A 100 3.00 3.74 8.80
CA ASN A 100 1.97 4.19 9.73
C ASN A 100 1.01 5.18 9.05
N MET A 101 0.12 4.67 8.22
CA MET A 101 -0.90 5.45 7.51
C MET A 101 -2.29 5.22 8.12
N LYS A 102 -3.08 6.30 8.27
CA LYS A 102 -4.42 6.26 8.91
C LYS A 102 -5.41 5.32 8.22
N GLN A 103 -5.22 5.02 6.95
CA GLN A 103 -6.05 4.10 6.19
C GLN A 103 -5.87 2.65 6.65
N VAL A 104 -4.71 2.32 7.21
CA VAL A 104 -4.36 0.96 7.68
C VAL A 104 -4.40 0.88 9.19
N VAL A 105 -3.87 1.88 9.90
CA VAL A 105 -3.74 1.87 11.36
C VAL A 105 -4.32 3.14 11.98
N VAL A 106 -5.19 2.96 12.97
CA VAL A 106 -5.78 4.07 13.73
C VAL A 106 -4.85 4.47 14.86
N LYS A 107 -4.25 3.50 15.57
CA LYS A 107 -3.32 3.71 16.66
C LYS A 107 -2.19 2.70 16.59
N GLN A 108 -0.97 3.19 16.36
CA GLN A 108 0.23 2.36 16.39
C GLN A 108 0.83 2.33 17.78
N LEU A 109 1.14 1.15 18.27
CA LEU A 109 1.85 0.91 19.54
C LEU A 109 3.20 0.23 19.26
N LEU A 110 4.07 0.17 20.30
CA LEU A 110 5.41 -0.41 20.17
C LEU A 110 5.37 -1.89 19.76
N LYS A 111 4.39 -2.63 20.28
CA LYS A 111 4.08 -3.98 19.81
C LYS A 111 2.99 -3.90 18.75
N GLN A 112 3.19 -4.56 17.64
CA GLN A 112 2.23 -4.58 16.53
C GLN A 112 0.89 -5.19 16.95
N GLU A 113 0.93 -6.22 17.79
CA GLU A 113 -0.25 -6.93 18.34
C GLU A 113 -1.20 -6.01 19.12
N ASP A 114 -0.65 -4.95 19.73
CA ASP A 114 -1.42 -3.96 20.51
C ASP A 114 -1.91 -2.80 19.62
N SER A 115 -1.50 -2.74 18.37
CA SER A 115 -1.87 -1.67 17.44
C SER A 115 -3.29 -1.86 16.93
N THR A 116 -4.07 -0.78 16.86
CA THR A 116 -5.45 -0.81 16.37
C THR A 116 -5.47 -0.50 14.88
N LEU A 117 -5.84 -1.48 14.07
CA LEU A 117 -6.03 -1.32 12.63
C LEU A 117 -7.31 -0.55 12.32
N ASN A 118 -7.38 0.03 11.13
CA ASN A 118 -8.63 0.53 10.58
C ASN A 118 -9.57 -0.65 10.34
N ARG A 119 -10.75 -0.64 10.95
CA ARG A 119 -11.69 -1.76 10.96
C ARG A 119 -12.05 -2.27 9.55
N GLN A 120 -12.29 -1.36 8.61
CA GLN A 120 -12.63 -1.73 7.23
C GLN A 120 -11.43 -2.36 6.52
N PHE A 121 -10.23 -1.86 6.77
CA PHE A 121 -9.01 -2.42 6.21
C PHE A 121 -8.67 -3.78 6.83
N GLU A 122 -8.91 -3.95 8.11
CA GLU A 122 -8.76 -5.23 8.83
C GLU A 122 -9.71 -6.29 8.28
N ASP A 123 -10.98 -5.94 8.05
CA ASP A 123 -11.97 -6.81 7.43
C ASP A 123 -11.56 -7.22 6.01
N PHE A 124 -11.10 -6.28 5.20
CA PHE A 124 -10.53 -6.55 3.89
C PHE A 124 -9.33 -7.52 3.94
N ALA A 125 -8.40 -7.29 4.86
CA ALA A 125 -7.24 -8.16 5.03
C ALA A 125 -7.65 -9.56 5.49
N GLY A 126 -8.61 -9.64 6.43
CA GLY A 126 -9.19 -10.90 6.90
C GLY A 126 -9.93 -11.69 5.80
N PHE A 127 -10.66 -10.98 4.92
CA PHE A 127 -11.35 -11.59 3.78
C PHE A 127 -10.39 -12.33 2.83
N TYR A 128 -9.27 -11.70 2.49
CA TYR A 128 -8.24 -12.34 1.66
C TYR A 128 -7.36 -13.29 2.48
N GLY A 129 -7.14 -13.00 3.76
CA GLY A 129 -6.29 -13.79 4.66
C GLY A 129 -4.81 -13.40 4.62
N PHE A 130 -4.48 -12.19 4.16
CA PHE A 130 -3.13 -11.65 4.28
C PHE A 130 -2.96 -10.87 5.59
N LYS A 131 -1.72 -10.76 6.08
CA LYS A 131 -1.40 -10.03 7.31
C LYS A 131 -0.88 -8.62 6.98
N PRO A 132 -1.55 -7.55 7.43
CA PRO A 132 -0.97 -6.21 7.43
C PRO A 132 0.17 -6.14 8.44
N ILE A 133 1.38 -5.79 7.99
CA ILE A 133 2.56 -5.62 8.83
C ILE A 133 2.90 -4.13 8.86
N LEU A 134 3.02 -3.55 10.05
CA LEU A 134 3.39 -2.15 10.21
C LEU A 134 4.91 -2.01 10.33
N CYS A 135 5.48 -1.03 9.63
CA CYS A 135 6.88 -0.67 9.80
C CYS A 135 7.13 -0.23 11.25
N ARG A 136 8.19 -0.76 11.86
CA ARG A 136 8.61 -0.29 13.19
C ARG A 136 9.08 1.16 13.09
N PRO A 137 8.69 2.03 14.03
CA PRO A 137 9.22 3.39 14.10
C PRO A 137 10.74 3.38 14.09
N TYR A 138 11.35 4.32 13.39
CA TYR A 138 12.82 4.53 13.32
C TYR A 138 13.65 3.41 12.66
N ARG A 139 13.04 2.45 11.95
CA ARG A 139 13.74 1.43 11.15
C ARG A 139 13.43 1.56 9.65
N GLY A 140 13.91 2.62 9.01
CA GLY A 140 13.73 2.88 7.57
C GLY A 140 14.25 1.78 6.63
N GLN A 141 15.16 0.91 7.10
CA GLN A 141 15.74 -0.15 6.27
C GLN A 141 14.74 -1.25 5.86
N THR A 142 13.62 -1.39 6.57
CA THR A 142 12.64 -2.46 6.35
C THR A 142 11.86 -2.27 5.04
N LYS A 143 11.71 -1.03 4.56
CA LYS A 143 10.88 -0.65 3.40
C LYS A 143 11.69 -0.24 2.15
N GLY A 144 12.98 -0.48 2.14
CA GLY A 144 13.89 -0.01 1.08
C GLY A 144 13.57 -0.50 -0.34
N LYS A 145 12.71 -1.50 -0.52
CA LYS A 145 12.30 -2.00 -1.85
C LYS A 145 11.29 -1.06 -2.51
N VAL A 146 10.26 -0.66 -1.78
CA VAL A 146 9.21 0.22 -2.31
C VAL A 146 9.66 1.68 -2.37
N GLU A 147 10.45 2.17 -1.42
CA GLU A 147 11.04 3.53 -1.45
C GLU A 147 11.88 3.76 -2.73
N ARG A 148 12.70 2.76 -3.10
CA ARG A 148 13.44 2.80 -4.37
C ARG A 148 12.50 2.81 -5.57
N THR A 149 11.34 2.14 -5.46
CA THR A 149 10.34 2.13 -6.53
C THR A 149 9.66 3.48 -6.67
N VAL A 150 9.35 4.20 -5.59
CA VAL A 150 8.83 5.58 -5.63
C VAL A 150 9.78 6.49 -6.41
N ARG A 151 11.07 6.44 -6.06
CA ARG A 151 12.10 7.19 -6.79
C ARG A 151 12.17 6.78 -8.25
N PHE A 152 12.15 5.48 -8.54
CA PHE A 152 12.20 4.96 -9.90
C PHE A 152 10.99 5.38 -10.74
N VAL A 153 9.79 5.42 -10.16
CA VAL A 153 8.58 5.95 -10.83
C VAL A 153 8.79 7.43 -11.16
N ARG A 154 9.28 8.22 -10.22
CA ARG A 154 9.55 9.65 -10.44
C ARG A 154 10.54 9.86 -11.57
N ASP A 155 11.67 9.17 -11.53
CA ASP A 155 12.81 9.42 -12.42
C ASP A 155 12.65 8.73 -13.80
N ASN A 156 11.74 7.73 -13.93
CA ASN A 156 11.64 6.93 -15.15
C ASN A 156 10.26 6.96 -15.81
N PHE A 157 9.18 7.13 -15.05
CA PHE A 157 7.82 7.18 -15.58
C PHE A 157 7.30 8.62 -15.68
N MET A 158 7.50 9.42 -14.64
CA MET A 158 6.88 10.75 -14.56
C MET A 158 7.60 11.83 -15.39
N ILE A 159 8.89 11.64 -15.71
CA ILE A 159 9.63 12.63 -16.49
C ILE A 159 9.05 12.73 -17.91
N GLY A 160 8.58 13.93 -18.26
CA GLY A 160 8.08 14.24 -19.59
C GLY A 160 6.74 13.57 -19.97
N ILE A 161 6.07 12.92 -19.00
CA ILE A 161 4.78 12.28 -19.26
C ILE A 161 3.71 13.33 -19.60
N LYS A 162 2.94 13.03 -20.65
CA LYS A 162 1.75 13.81 -21.04
C LYS A 162 0.53 12.91 -20.96
N TYR A 163 -0.57 13.40 -20.40
CA TYR A 163 -1.82 12.67 -20.26
C TYR A 163 -2.99 13.66 -20.23
N ASN A 164 -4.16 13.21 -20.68
CA ASN A 164 -5.36 14.00 -20.81
C ASN A 164 -6.36 13.76 -19.66
N SER A 165 -6.25 12.62 -18.99
CA SER A 165 -7.14 12.22 -17.89
C SER A 165 -6.43 11.26 -16.93
N LEU A 166 -7.05 11.02 -15.76
CA LEU A 166 -6.56 10.00 -14.82
C LEU A 166 -6.59 8.59 -15.44
N ALA A 167 -7.60 8.31 -16.26
CA ALA A 167 -7.72 7.02 -16.96
C ALA A 167 -6.58 6.83 -17.97
N ASP A 168 -6.25 7.86 -18.74
CA ASP A 168 -5.13 7.86 -19.67
C ASP A 168 -3.80 7.66 -18.93
N LEU A 169 -3.57 8.41 -17.83
CA LEU A 169 -2.38 8.24 -16.99
C LEU A 169 -2.26 6.80 -16.47
N ASN A 170 -3.35 6.19 -16.00
CA ASN A 170 -3.35 4.83 -15.51
C ASN A 170 -3.15 3.79 -16.61
N GLY A 171 -3.65 4.03 -17.82
CA GLY A 171 -3.35 3.22 -19.00
C GLY A 171 -1.85 3.21 -19.32
N GLN A 172 -1.22 4.40 -19.31
CA GLN A 172 0.23 4.54 -19.50
C GLN A 172 1.02 3.90 -18.35
N ALA A 173 0.56 4.03 -17.09
CA ALA A 173 1.18 3.40 -15.93
C ALA A 173 1.16 1.87 -16.00
N LEU A 174 0.06 1.28 -16.43
CA LEU A 174 -0.07 -0.16 -16.63
C LEU A 174 0.86 -0.65 -17.75
N ALA A 175 0.91 0.06 -18.87
CA ALA A 175 1.84 -0.25 -19.97
C ALA A 175 3.31 -0.17 -19.52
N TRP A 176 3.63 0.85 -18.70
CA TRP A 176 4.96 0.99 -18.10
C TRP A 176 5.26 -0.15 -17.11
N CYS A 177 4.31 -0.55 -16.25
CA CYS A 177 4.46 -1.71 -15.37
C CYS A 177 4.80 -2.96 -16.17
N ASN A 178 4.07 -3.24 -17.27
CA ASN A 178 4.34 -4.38 -18.14
C ASN A 178 5.75 -4.31 -18.73
N LYS A 179 6.16 -3.13 -19.22
CA LYS A 179 7.49 -2.91 -19.80
C LYS A 179 8.60 -3.16 -18.77
N VAL A 180 8.49 -2.65 -17.55
CA VAL A 180 9.57 -2.76 -16.55
C VAL A 180 9.60 -4.13 -15.88
N ASN A 181 8.45 -4.78 -15.70
CA ASN A 181 8.36 -6.14 -15.17
C ASN A 181 8.78 -7.20 -16.20
N GLY A 182 8.79 -6.85 -17.49
CA GLY A 182 9.31 -7.69 -18.58
C GLY A 182 10.81 -7.55 -18.85
N LYS A 183 11.53 -6.69 -18.11
CA LYS A 183 12.97 -6.50 -18.24
C LYS A 183 13.73 -7.17 -17.11
N VAL A 184 14.99 -7.58 -17.39
CA VAL A 184 15.88 -8.09 -16.34
C VAL A 184 16.05 -7.04 -15.24
N HIS A 185 15.73 -7.42 -14.02
CA HIS A 185 15.88 -6.57 -12.84
C HIS A 185 17.29 -6.74 -12.26
N ALA A 186 18.06 -5.65 -12.22
CA ALA A 186 19.49 -5.66 -11.87
C ALA A 186 19.83 -6.33 -10.52
N THR A 187 18.93 -6.26 -9.52
CA THR A 187 19.22 -6.83 -8.19
C THR A 187 19.04 -8.35 -8.15
N ILE A 188 18.04 -8.89 -8.86
CA ILE A 188 17.73 -10.33 -8.86
C ILE A 188 18.28 -11.05 -10.09
N ASN A 189 18.78 -10.30 -11.06
CA ASN A 189 19.29 -10.78 -12.35
C ASN A 189 18.32 -11.73 -13.08
N GLU A 190 17.02 -11.55 -12.86
CA GLU A 190 15.93 -12.29 -13.49
C GLU A 190 14.85 -11.31 -13.97
N ILE A 191 14.00 -11.75 -14.91
CA ILE A 191 12.81 -11.01 -15.33
C ILE A 191 11.72 -11.18 -14.26
N PRO A 192 11.16 -10.11 -13.68
CA PRO A 192 10.12 -10.19 -12.65
C PRO A 192 8.92 -11.06 -13.04
N PHE A 193 8.42 -11.00 -14.27
CA PHE A 193 7.34 -11.86 -14.74
C PHE A 193 7.69 -13.36 -14.71
N GLU A 194 8.92 -13.73 -15.04
CA GLU A 194 9.35 -15.12 -14.96
C GLU A 194 9.52 -15.59 -13.51
N ARG A 195 10.03 -14.71 -12.67
CA ARG A 195 10.18 -15.00 -11.25
C ARG A 195 8.83 -15.05 -10.51
N LEU A 196 7.83 -14.29 -10.98
CA LEU A 196 6.46 -14.33 -10.46
C LEU A 196 5.85 -15.74 -10.55
N LYS A 197 6.14 -16.50 -11.57
CA LYS A 197 5.67 -17.89 -11.73
C LYS A 197 6.11 -18.80 -10.57
N LYS A 198 7.20 -18.44 -9.90
CA LYS A 198 7.77 -19.15 -8.75
C LYS A 198 7.33 -18.54 -7.41
N GLU A 199 6.57 -17.43 -7.41
CA GLU A 199 6.22 -16.68 -6.21
C GLU A 199 5.25 -17.46 -5.30
N GLY A 200 4.38 -18.32 -5.86
CA GLY A 200 3.44 -19.10 -5.05
C GLY A 200 2.43 -18.23 -4.30
N LEU A 201 1.94 -17.16 -4.94
CA LEU A 201 0.93 -16.27 -4.36
C LEU A 201 -0.36 -17.02 -4.02
N SER A 202 -1.05 -16.57 -2.98
CA SER A 202 -2.40 -17.04 -2.68
C SER A 202 -3.34 -16.69 -3.83
N PRO A 203 -4.17 -17.64 -4.31
CA PRO A 203 -5.02 -17.43 -5.46
C PRO A 203 -6.13 -16.42 -5.14
N LEU A 204 -6.55 -15.66 -6.16
CA LEU A 204 -7.67 -14.74 -6.03
C LEU A 204 -8.94 -15.48 -5.64
N LYS A 205 -9.57 -14.99 -4.57
CA LYS A 205 -10.89 -15.39 -4.11
C LYS A 205 -11.96 -14.54 -4.83
N ARG A 206 -13.20 -14.62 -4.31
CA ARG A 206 -14.24 -13.66 -4.68
C ARG A 206 -13.75 -12.25 -4.43
N GLU A 207 -14.26 -11.29 -5.20
CA GLU A 207 -13.94 -9.89 -5.00
C GLU A 207 -14.52 -9.38 -3.68
N TYR A 208 -13.71 -8.66 -2.89
CA TYR A 208 -14.18 -7.97 -1.70
C TYR A 208 -15.07 -6.80 -2.12
N ILE A 209 -16.31 -6.79 -1.64
CA ILE A 209 -17.23 -5.70 -1.93
C ILE A 209 -16.94 -4.55 -0.98
N ILE A 210 -16.56 -3.40 -1.56
CA ILE A 210 -16.31 -2.17 -0.81
C ILE A 210 -17.67 -1.54 -0.51
N ASP A 211 -18.41 -2.10 0.42
CA ASP A 211 -19.62 -1.49 0.91
C ASP A 211 -19.27 -0.28 1.79
N LYS A 212 -20.08 0.76 1.71
CA LYS A 212 -20.13 1.78 2.74
C LYS A 212 -20.78 1.14 3.97
N ILE A 213 -19.97 0.46 4.79
CA ILE A 213 -20.45 -0.02 6.10
C ILE A 213 -20.79 1.24 6.92
N ASN A 214 -22.05 1.58 6.95
CA ASN A 214 -22.57 2.66 7.76
C ASN A 214 -23.00 2.08 9.10
N LEU A 215 -22.05 1.88 10.00
CA LEU A 215 -22.36 1.44 11.35
C LEU A 215 -23.31 2.45 12.02
N ARG A 216 -24.39 1.95 12.58
CA ARG A 216 -25.39 2.72 13.35
C ARG A 216 -25.62 2.03 14.68
N ARG A 217 -25.60 2.83 15.74
CA ARG A 217 -25.94 2.33 17.08
C ARG A 217 -27.43 2.10 17.17
N VAL A 218 -27.82 0.88 17.54
CA VAL A 218 -29.23 0.54 17.74
C VAL A 218 -29.72 1.27 19.01
N GLN A 219 -30.76 2.09 18.84
CA GLN A 219 -31.36 2.84 19.94
C GLN A 219 -32.19 1.91 20.84
N LYS A 220 -32.61 2.43 22.01
CA LYS A 220 -33.41 1.64 22.98
C LYS A 220 -34.78 1.22 22.43
N ASP A 221 -35.28 1.89 21.41
CA ASP A 221 -36.51 1.62 20.68
C ASP A 221 -36.33 0.57 19.55
N CYS A 222 -35.18 -0.08 19.50
CA CYS A 222 -34.82 -1.04 18.46
C CYS A 222 -34.77 -0.45 17.04
N LEU A 223 -34.55 0.87 16.91
CA LEU A 223 -34.45 1.54 15.63
C LEU A 223 -33.03 2.02 15.34
N ILE A 224 -32.71 2.06 14.03
CA ILE A 224 -31.55 2.76 13.48
C ILE A 224 -32.03 3.78 12.43
N SER A 225 -31.38 4.94 12.38
CA SER A 225 -31.63 5.93 11.33
C SER A 225 -30.58 5.81 10.25
N TYR A 226 -31.00 5.64 8.99
CA TYR A 226 -30.12 5.59 7.83
C TYR A 226 -30.76 6.33 6.64
N ALA A 227 -30.02 7.24 6.01
CA ALA A 227 -30.45 8.01 4.84
C ALA A 227 -31.82 8.70 5.02
N GLY A 228 -32.13 9.20 6.22
CA GLY A 228 -33.40 9.88 6.54
C GLY A 228 -34.56 8.93 6.87
N ASN A 229 -34.36 7.62 6.82
CA ASN A 229 -35.35 6.61 7.18
C ASN A 229 -34.99 5.92 8.51
N GLN A 230 -36.01 5.30 9.14
CA GLN A 230 -35.82 4.46 10.32
C GLN A 230 -36.06 2.99 9.95
N TYR A 231 -35.21 2.13 10.49
CA TYR A 231 -35.26 0.67 10.26
C TYR A 231 -35.29 -0.04 11.60
N SER A 232 -36.16 -1.02 11.73
CA SER A 232 -36.23 -1.86 12.91
C SER A 232 -35.11 -2.90 12.91
N VAL A 233 -34.54 -3.14 14.08
CA VAL A 233 -33.47 -4.12 14.33
C VAL A 233 -33.89 -5.00 15.50
N PRO A 234 -33.57 -6.31 15.51
CA PRO A 234 -33.86 -7.19 16.63
C PRO A 234 -33.32 -6.64 17.97
N ALA A 235 -34.10 -6.82 19.04
CA ALA A 235 -33.82 -6.26 20.37
C ALA A 235 -32.46 -6.69 20.95
N GLU A 236 -31.94 -7.84 20.54
CA GLU A 236 -30.63 -8.34 20.95
C GLU A 236 -29.44 -7.45 20.52
N TYR A 237 -29.67 -6.55 19.58
CA TYR A 237 -28.66 -5.59 19.08
C TYR A 237 -28.76 -4.22 19.74
N VAL A 238 -29.70 -3.98 20.67
CA VAL A 238 -29.82 -2.71 21.38
C VAL A 238 -28.50 -2.35 22.05
N GLY A 239 -28.03 -1.14 21.81
CA GLY A 239 -26.73 -0.65 22.31
C GLY A 239 -25.49 -1.14 21.57
N LYS A 240 -25.65 -1.99 20.54
CA LYS A 240 -24.57 -2.42 19.64
C LYS A 240 -24.55 -1.59 18.36
N ASP A 241 -23.42 -1.58 17.67
CA ASP A 241 -23.29 -1.02 16.33
C ASP A 241 -23.58 -2.12 15.29
N VAL A 242 -24.51 -1.83 14.36
CA VAL A 242 -24.96 -2.73 13.28
C VAL A 242 -24.78 -2.06 11.94
#